data_656b3668b4464e9bebf472f59d80bc02
#
_entry.id   656b3668b4464e9bebf472f59d80bc02
#
_cell.length_a   1.000
_cell.length_b   1.000
_cell.length_c   1.000
_cell.angle_alpha   90.00
_cell.angle_beta   90.00
_cell.angle_gamma   90.00
#
_symmetry.space_group_name_H-M   'P 1'
#
loop_
_entity.id
_entity.type
_entity.pdbx_description
1 polymer ?
#
loop_
_entity_poly.entity_id
_entity_poly.type
_entity_poly.pdbx_seq_one_letter_code
_entity_poly.pdbx_strand_id
1 'polypeptide(L)'
;MTGTGTTTGTRSAALPGQRVPASDRLVTGAERLSRAVLLGALLAGVVLQLVAPGSLQAAGPALVVLAGVLGLPHGAVDHLAWGWAQGEVRPRLAVVAGYAVAAVAAVGVALLVPVPALVLLLVLAAAHFAEGEVGWARLRGAAAHWPAGAAAGVAVVVLPLVLRPAEVRPLLAGLDPALPGLLLSGPVRAGLLVLTAALVLAGVAAAGRDRTRLGELALVVAVAALLPPLAAFAAWFAGWHAVRHTARLVQLDPRNGDDLAAGRVARPLGRFARSAALPTSVALVGTAALVTVTGVTGGLLLALLALTVPHTAVVARLDSSARLGPAAAPRTR
;
A
#
# COMPACT_ATOMS: atom_id res chain seq x y z
N MET A 1 -20.35 -32.85 36.88
CA MET A 1 -21.20 -31.88 36.18
C MET A 1 -20.35 -30.68 35.83
N THR A 2 -19.77 -30.69 34.64
CA THR A 2 -18.92 -29.64 34.12
C THR A 2 -19.59 -29.06 32.89
N GLY A 3 -20.12 -27.84 33.04
CA GLY A 3 -20.79 -27.10 31.95
C GLY A 3 -19.73 -26.37 31.08
N THR A 4 -19.58 -26.82 29.84
CA THR A 4 -18.82 -26.13 28.81
C THR A 4 -19.69 -25.06 28.17
N GLY A 5 -19.52 -23.81 28.58
CA GLY A 5 -20.16 -22.66 27.94
C GLY A 5 -19.46 -22.28 26.63
N THR A 6 -20.02 -22.69 25.51
CA THR A 6 -19.68 -22.17 24.18
C THR A 6 -20.29 -20.78 24.01
N THR A 7 -19.49 -19.73 24.12
CA THR A 7 -19.87 -18.37 23.73
C THR A 7 -19.85 -18.25 22.21
N THR A 8 -20.98 -18.53 21.57
CA THR A 8 -21.24 -18.10 20.19
C THR A 8 -21.34 -16.59 20.16
N GLY A 9 -20.32 -15.93 19.61
CA GLY A 9 -20.33 -14.50 19.31
C GLY A 9 -21.40 -14.16 18.28
N THR A 10 -22.62 -13.88 18.75
CA THR A 10 -23.68 -13.32 17.93
C THR A 10 -23.29 -11.93 17.49
N ARG A 11 -23.02 -11.75 16.19
CA ARG A 11 -23.03 -10.42 15.56
C ARG A 11 -24.42 -9.83 15.82
N SER A 12 -24.50 -8.88 16.74
CA SER A 12 -25.72 -8.09 16.96
C SER A 12 -26.03 -7.36 15.66
N ALA A 13 -27.10 -7.78 14.98
CA ALA A 13 -27.66 -7.03 13.87
C ALA A 13 -28.13 -5.68 14.44
N ALA A 14 -27.57 -4.58 13.94
CA ALA A 14 -27.95 -3.24 14.36
C ALA A 14 -29.46 -3.03 14.11
N LEU A 15 -30.16 -2.64 15.15
CA LEU A 15 -31.58 -2.30 15.05
C LEU A 15 -31.82 -1.13 14.09
N PRO A 16 -32.92 -1.06 13.34
CA PRO A 16 -33.24 0.06 12.48
C PRO A 16 -33.22 1.36 13.30
N GLY A 17 -32.28 2.28 12.94
CA GLY A 17 -32.08 3.56 13.62
C GLY A 17 -30.79 3.70 14.44
N GLN A 18 -30.02 2.64 14.67
CA GLN A 18 -28.69 2.77 15.27
C GLN A 18 -27.71 3.41 14.28
N ARG A 19 -27.10 4.55 14.68
CA ARG A 19 -26.05 5.19 13.88
C ARG A 19 -24.82 4.29 13.89
N VAL A 20 -24.39 3.85 12.70
CA VAL A 20 -23.13 3.13 12.52
C VAL A 20 -21.99 4.00 13.04
N PRO A 21 -21.10 3.52 13.93
CA PRO A 21 -19.94 4.28 14.38
C PRO A 21 -19.14 4.87 13.21
N ALA A 22 -18.57 6.05 13.37
CA ALA A 22 -17.85 6.70 12.27
C ALA A 22 -16.61 5.91 11.81
N SER A 23 -16.02 5.14 12.73
CA SER A 23 -14.98 4.17 12.39
C SER A 23 -15.44 3.20 11.31
N ASP A 24 -16.62 2.60 11.48
CA ASP A 24 -17.18 1.64 10.53
C ASP A 24 -17.58 2.31 9.21
N ARG A 25 -18.05 3.57 9.25
CA ARG A 25 -18.34 4.36 8.04
C ARG A 25 -17.08 4.69 7.25
N LEU A 26 -15.99 5.04 7.92
CA LEU A 26 -14.70 5.32 7.30
C LEU A 26 -14.14 4.07 6.61
N VAL A 27 -14.14 2.93 7.30
CA VAL A 27 -13.67 1.66 6.75
C VAL A 27 -14.53 1.22 5.57
N THR A 28 -15.85 1.21 5.75
CA THR A 28 -16.80 0.82 4.67
C THR A 28 -16.69 1.76 3.46
N GLY A 29 -16.52 3.07 3.70
CA GLY A 29 -16.28 4.06 2.65
C GLY A 29 -15.01 3.79 1.88
N ALA A 30 -13.90 3.55 2.57
CA ALA A 30 -12.62 3.22 1.95
C ALA A 30 -12.67 1.90 1.16
N GLU A 31 -13.40 0.88 1.66
CA GLU A 31 -13.61 -0.36 0.92
C GLU A 31 -14.37 -0.15 -0.38
N ARG A 32 -15.50 0.53 -0.30
CA ARG A 32 -16.33 0.81 -1.49
C ARG A 32 -15.55 1.62 -2.52
N LEU A 33 -14.86 2.67 -2.06
CA LEU A 33 -14.06 3.53 -2.93
C LEU A 33 -12.92 2.74 -3.59
N SER A 34 -12.11 2.01 -2.80
CA SER A 34 -10.98 1.25 -3.35
C SER A 34 -11.41 0.18 -4.34
N ARG A 35 -12.50 -0.55 -4.07
CA ARG A 35 -13.08 -1.52 -5.01
C ARG A 35 -13.62 -0.86 -6.28
N ALA A 36 -14.35 0.25 -6.13
CA ALA A 36 -14.93 0.97 -7.26
C ALA A 36 -13.85 1.55 -8.18
N VAL A 37 -12.81 2.18 -7.59
CA VAL A 37 -11.69 2.74 -8.36
C VAL A 37 -10.94 1.63 -9.09
N LEU A 38 -10.61 0.53 -8.43
CA LEU A 38 -9.84 -0.55 -9.03
C LEU A 38 -10.65 -1.28 -10.12
N LEU A 39 -11.94 -1.54 -9.89
CA LEU A 39 -12.83 -2.12 -10.89
C LEU A 39 -13.04 -1.18 -12.08
N GLY A 40 -13.27 0.11 -11.81
CA GLY A 40 -13.40 1.13 -12.85
C GLY A 40 -12.14 1.25 -13.70
N ALA A 41 -10.96 1.26 -13.06
CA ALA A 41 -9.66 1.27 -13.75
C ALA A 41 -9.45 0.01 -14.60
N LEU A 42 -9.82 -1.17 -14.09
CA LEU A 42 -9.76 -2.42 -14.85
C LEU A 42 -10.65 -2.36 -16.09
N LEU A 43 -11.93 -2.02 -15.92
CA LEU A 43 -12.90 -1.98 -17.01
C LEU A 43 -12.52 -0.92 -18.07
N ALA A 44 -12.24 0.31 -17.63
CA ALA A 44 -11.82 1.38 -18.51
C ALA A 44 -10.49 1.05 -19.22
N GLY A 45 -9.53 0.47 -18.49
CA GLY A 45 -8.23 0.11 -19.03
C GLY A 45 -8.32 -1.02 -20.06
N VAL A 46 -9.15 -2.03 -19.84
CA VAL A 46 -9.39 -3.10 -20.84
C VAL A 46 -10.08 -2.52 -22.08
N VAL A 47 -11.13 -1.71 -21.90
CA VAL A 47 -11.81 -1.07 -23.03
C VAL A 47 -10.84 -0.19 -23.84
N LEU A 48 -10.03 0.64 -23.17
CA LEU A 48 -9.04 1.49 -23.85
C LEU A 48 -8.00 0.67 -24.63
N GLN A 49 -7.55 -0.46 -24.10
CA GLN A 49 -6.61 -1.33 -24.82
C GLN A 49 -7.24 -1.94 -26.08
N LEU A 50 -8.57 -2.16 -26.10
CA LEU A 50 -9.27 -2.70 -27.26
C LEU A 50 -9.58 -1.64 -28.30
N VAL A 51 -10.02 -0.43 -27.89
CA VAL A 51 -10.47 0.63 -28.81
C VAL A 51 -9.38 1.61 -29.23
N ALA A 52 -8.35 1.79 -28.41
CA ALA A 52 -7.22 2.68 -28.66
C ALA A 52 -5.89 2.03 -28.19
N PRO A 53 -5.40 0.98 -28.86
CA PRO A 53 -4.19 0.27 -28.49
C PRO A 53 -3.00 1.21 -28.30
N GLY A 54 -2.25 1.04 -27.21
CA GLY A 54 -1.09 1.87 -26.88
C GLY A 54 -1.38 3.18 -26.13
N SER A 55 -2.64 3.66 -26.11
CA SER A 55 -2.99 4.92 -25.43
C SER A 55 -2.73 4.88 -23.94
N LEU A 56 -3.03 3.76 -23.29
CA LEU A 56 -2.84 3.58 -21.86
C LEU A 56 -1.36 3.45 -21.48
N GLN A 57 -0.52 2.85 -22.34
CA GLN A 57 0.93 2.83 -22.19
C GLN A 57 1.52 4.25 -22.29
N ALA A 58 1.07 5.01 -23.31
CA ALA A 58 1.50 6.39 -23.49
C ALA A 58 1.10 7.30 -22.33
N ALA A 59 -0.08 7.08 -21.74
CA ALA A 59 -0.54 7.79 -20.55
C ALA A 59 0.17 7.36 -19.25
N GLY A 60 0.90 6.26 -19.25
CA GLY A 60 1.51 5.66 -18.07
C GLY A 60 2.29 6.64 -17.17
N PRO A 61 3.23 7.44 -17.70
CA PRO A 61 3.97 8.42 -16.89
C PRO A 61 3.05 9.45 -16.21
N ALA A 62 2.06 9.98 -16.90
CA ALA A 62 1.10 10.92 -16.33
C ALA A 62 0.23 10.27 -15.26
N LEU A 63 -0.16 9.01 -15.43
CA LEU A 63 -0.89 8.23 -14.44
C LEU A 63 -0.05 8.01 -13.18
N VAL A 64 1.25 7.76 -13.30
CA VAL A 64 2.16 7.61 -12.15
C VAL A 64 2.33 8.93 -11.41
N VAL A 65 2.45 10.06 -12.11
CA VAL A 65 2.47 11.39 -11.47
C VAL A 65 1.19 11.65 -10.71
N LEU A 66 0.03 11.40 -11.31
CA LEU A 66 -1.27 11.52 -10.64
C LEU A 66 -1.36 10.59 -9.43
N ALA A 67 -0.92 9.36 -9.57
CA ALA A 67 -0.88 8.40 -8.46
C ALA A 67 0.07 8.86 -7.34
N GLY A 68 1.19 9.50 -7.67
CA GLY A 68 2.08 10.13 -6.69
C GLY A 68 1.35 11.22 -5.91
N VAL A 69 0.70 12.17 -6.59
CA VAL A 69 -0.04 13.26 -5.93
C VAL A 69 -1.14 12.73 -5.00
N LEU A 70 -1.88 11.71 -5.44
CA LEU A 70 -3.00 11.13 -4.67
C LEU A 70 -2.53 10.12 -3.62
N GLY A 71 -1.45 9.41 -3.90
CA GLY A 71 -0.97 8.31 -3.05
C GLY A 71 0.03 8.75 -1.99
N LEU A 72 1.03 9.59 -2.30
CA LEU A 72 2.07 9.98 -1.35
C LEU A 72 1.59 10.54 0.00
N PRO A 73 0.43 11.21 0.09
CA PRO A 73 -0.09 11.66 1.38
C PRO A 73 -0.19 10.57 2.45
N HIS A 74 -0.41 9.30 2.07
CA HIS A 74 -0.53 8.22 3.07
C HIS A 74 0.77 7.99 3.86
N GLY A 75 1.95 8.15 3.23
CA GLY A 75 3.25 8.06 3.91
C GLY A 75 3.72 9.39 4.51
N ALA A 76 3.12 10.51 4.12
CA ALA A 76 3.56 11.84 4.53
C ALA A 76 3.34 12.15 6.03
N VAL A 77 2.53 11.36 6.74
CA VAL A 77 2.29 11.49 8.18
C VAL A 77 3.16 10.58 9.04
N ASP A 78 4.11 9.86 8.45
CA ASP A 78 5.00 8.93 9.14
C ASP A 78 5.76 9.57 10.32
N HIS A 79 6.13 10.84 10.18
CA HIS A 79 6.78 11.64 11.21
C HIS A 79 5.93 11.82 12.48
N LEU A 80 4.61 11.69 12.38
CA LEU A 80 3.66 11.69 13.49
C LEU A 80 3.33 10.26 13.91
N ALA A 81 3.08 9.39 12.93
CA ALA A 81 2.63 8.01 13.13
C ALA A 81 3.60 7.19 13.98
N TRP A 82 4.89 7.48 13.90
CA TRP A 82 5.93 6.85 14.72
C TRP A 82 5.65 6.87 16.23
N GLY A 83 5.05 7.97 16.74
CA GLY A 83 4.77 8.17 18.16
C GLY A 83 3.35 7.78 18.59
N TRP A 84 2.44 7.47 17.66
CA TRP A 84 1.02 7.26 17.99
C TRP A 84 0.75 6.09 18.94
N ALA A 85 1.54 5.03 18.86
CA ALA A 85 1.42 3.89 19.77
C ALA A 85 1.72 4.25 21.25
N GLN A 86 2.46 5.35 21.47
CA GLN A 86 2.76 5.91 22.78
C GLN A 86 1.82 7.08 23.16
N GLY A 87 0.80 7.35 22.35
CA GLY A 87 -0.11 8.48 22.50
C GLY A 87 0.49 9.84 22.14
N GLU A 88 1.67 9.87 21.51
CA GLU A 88 2.32 11.10 21.11
C GLU A 88 1.69 11.66 19.84
N VAL A 89 1.46 12.96 19.83
CA VAL A 89 0.80 13.65 18.72
C VAL A 89 1.70 14.71 18.06
N ARG A 90 2.91 14.88 18.57
CA ARG A 90 3.89 15.83 18.05
C ARG A 90 5.00 15.12 17.27
N PRO A 91 5.51 15.72 16.18
CA PRO A 91 6.64 15.13 15.46
C PRO A 91 7.89 15.18 16.34
N ARG A 92 8.68 14.11 16.29
CA ARG A 92 10.02 14.08 16.87
C ARG A 92 11.03 14.45 15.79
N LEU A 93 11.82 15.49 16.00
CA LEU A 93 12.83 15.93 15.05
C LEU A 93 13.80 14.79 14.66
N ALA A 94 14.17 13.94 15.63
CA ALA A 94 15.01 12.78 15.37
C ALA A 94 14.38 11.78 14.37
N VAL A 95 13.05 11.62 14.38
CA VAL A 95 12.34 10.75 13.41
C VAL A 95 12.37 11.38 12.03
N VAL A 96 12.13 12.69 11.92
CA VAL A 96 12.22 13.41 10.65
C VAL A 96 13.62 13.35 10.08
N ALA A 97 14.64 13.59 10.91
CA ALA A 97 16.05 13.50 10.51
C ALA A 97 16.43 12.08 10.09
N GLY A 98 16.04 11.07 10.87
CA GLY A 98 16.27 9.65 10.56
C GLY A 98 15.60 9.23 9.25
N TYR A 99 14.38 9.70 8.99
CA TYR A 99 13.67 9.48 7.74
C TYR A 99 14.44 10.08 6.54
N ALA A 100 14.87 11.33 6.67
CA ALA A 100 15.65 12.01 5.63
C ALA A 100 17.00 11.31 5.37
N VAL A 101 17.71 10.92 6.42
CA VAL A 101 18.98 10.16 6.29
C VAL A 101 18.76 8.82 5.60
N ALA A 102 17.72 8.08 5.99
CA ALA A 102 17.38 6.80 5.37
C ALA A 102 17.02 6.96 3.88
N ALA A 103 16.24 8.00 3.54
CA ALA A 103 15.88 8.29 2.16
C ALA A 103 17.12 8.64 1.29
N VAL A 104 18.00 9.51 1.78
CA VAL A 104 19.25 9.87 1.09
C VAL A 104 20.18 8.65 0.96
N ALA A 105 20.33 7.86 2.01
CA ALA A 105 21.12 6.63 1.99
C ALA A 105 20.58 5.62 0.96
N ALA A 106 19.25 5.46 0.88
CA ALA A 106 18.63 4.59 -0.09
C ALA A 106 18.91 5.02 -1.54
N VAL A 107 18.84 6.33 -1.83
CA VAL A 107 19.26 6.86 -3.15
C VAL A 107 20.74 6.59 -3.40
N GLY A 108 21.63 6.88 -2.44
CA GLY A 108 23.06 6.64 -2.56
C GLY A 108 23.38 5.17 -2.83
N VAL A 109 22.75 4.24 -2.13
CA VAL A 109 22.89 2.80 -2.37
C VAL A 109 22.40 2.42 -3.76
N ALA A 110 21.27 2.97 -4.21
CA ALA A 110 20.75 2.67 -5.55
C ALA A 110 21.64 3.17 -6.68
N LEU A 111 22.31 4.29 -6.49
CA LEU A 111 23.27 4.82 -7.47
C LEU A 111 24.59 4.02 -7.50
N LEU A 112 24.99 3.44 -6.36
CA LEU A 112 26.23 2.65 -6.26
C LEU A 112 26.03 1.20 -6.68
N VAL A 113 24.90 0.59 -6.30
CA VAL A 113 24.59 -0.82 -6.52
C VAL A 113 23.13 -0.99 -6.97
N PRO A 114 22.79 -0.59 -8.21
CA PRO A 114 21.41 -0.50 -8.68
C PRO A 114 20.66 -1.84 -8.67
N VAL A 115 21.33 -2.94 -8.99
CA VAL A 115 20.71 -4.27 -9.04
C VAL A 115 20.22 -4.72 -7.65
N PRO A 116 21.07 -4.79 -6.61
CA PRO A 116 20.62 -5.12 -5.26
C PRO A 116 19.58 -4.12 -4.71
N ALA A 117 19.72 -2.83 -5.01
CA ALA A 117 18.80 -1.81 -4.56
C ALA A 117 17.39 -2.00 -5.15
N LEU A 118 17.29 -2.32 -6.44
CA LEU A 118 15.99 -2.61 -7.08
C LEU A 118 15.38 -3.91 -6.53
N VAL A 119 16.16 -4.97 -6.37
CA VAL A 119 15.66 -6.22 -5.77
C VAL A 119 15.13 -5.95 -4.36
N LEU A 120 15.86 -5.19 -3.56
CA LEU A 120 15.41 -4.77 -2.23
C LEU A 120 14.11 -3.98 -2.30
N LEU A 121 13.97 -3.02 -3.21
CA LEU A 121 12.74 -2.26 -3.42
C LEU A 121 11.56 -3.19 -3.74
N LEU A 122 11.74 -4.12 -4.67
CA LEU A 122 10.66 -5.04 -5.06
C LEU A 122 10.23 -5.94 -3.89
N VAL A 123 11.18 -6.46 -3.11
CA VAL A 123 10.91 -7.28 -1.92
C VAL A 123 10.22 -6.46 -0.84
N LEU A 124 10.72 -5.26 -0.52
CA LEU A 124 10.11 -4.37 0.46
C LEU A 124 8.71 -3.94 0.05
N ALA A 125 8.52 -3.60 -1.23
CA ALA A 125 7.20 -3.23 -1.75
C ALA A 125 6.21 -4.39 -1.63
N ALA A 126 6.59 -5.60 -2.05
CA ALA A 126 5.73 -6.78 -1.95
C ALA A 126 5.37 -7.10 -0.49
N ALA A 127 6.35 -7.04 0.42
CA ALA A 127 6.15 -7.28 1.86
C ALA A 127 5.25 -6.20 2.48
N HIS A 128 5.52 -4.92 2.21
CA HIS A 128 4.73 -3.79 2.71
C HIS A 128 3.26 -3.86 2.23
N PHE A 129 3.05 -4.20 0.96
CA PHE A 129 1.71 -4.36 0.42
C PHE A 129 0.99 -5.56 1.04
N ALA A 130 1.69 -6.67 1.27
CA ALA A 130 1.15 -7.81 2.00
C ALA A 130 0.74 -7.46 3.43
N GLU A 131 1.59 -6.73 4.16
CA GLU A 131 1.30 -6.24 5.51
C GLU A 131 0.10 -5.29 5.51
N GLY A 132 -0.01 -4.42 4.51
CA GLY A 132 -1.14 -3.52 4.32
C GLY A 132 -2.47 -4.28 4.21
N GLU A 133 -2.53 -5.33 3.40
CA GLU A 133 -3.73 -6.18 3.24
C GLU A 133 -4.07 -6.96 4.52
N VAL A 134 -3.06 -7.49 5.21
CA VAL A 134 -3.24 -8.17 6.51
C VAL A 134 -3.73 -7.19 7.58
N GLY A 135 -3.14 -6.00 7.64
CA GLY A 135 -3.55 -4.92 8.55
C GLY A 135 -4.99 -4.45 8.28
N TRP A 136 -5.36 -4.32 7.01
CA TRP A 136 -6.71 -3.98 6.59
C TRP A 136 -7.74 -5.05 6.99
N ALA A 137 -7.40 -6.33 6.79
CA ALA A 137 -8.27 -7.43 7.22
C ALA A 137 -8.52 -7.41 8.73
N ARG A 138 -7.48 -7.15 9.54
CA ARG A 138 -7.62 -6.99 11.01
C ARG A 138 -8.52 -5.83 11.38
N LEU A 139 -8.35 -4.69 10.71
CA LEU A 139 -9.16 -3.50 10.96
C LEU A 139 -10.65 -3.75 10.74
N ARG A 140 -11.00 -4.61 9.77
CA ARG A 140 -12.38 -5.04 9.51
C ARG A 140 -12.91 -6.12 10.46
N GLY A 141 -12.12 -6.56 11.42
CA GLY A 141 -12.46 -7.73 12.25
C GLY A 141 -12.50 -9.04 11.47
N ALA A 142 -11.91 -9.09 10.28
CA ALA A 142 -11.82 -10.29 9.46
C ALA A 142 -10.57 -11.09 9.82
N ALA A 143 -10.61 -12.42 9.61
CA ALA A 143 -9.44 -13.26 9.83
C ALA A 143 -8.28 -12.80 8.94
N ALA A 144 -7.15 -12.47 9.54
CA ALA A 144 -5.98 -11.97 8.83
C ALA A 144 -5.08 -13.15 8.42
N HIS A 145 -5.11 -13.50 7.13
CA HIS A 145 -4.31 -14.58 6.60
C HIS A 145 -3.13 -14.04 5.79
N TRP A 146 -1.92 -14.30 6.25
CA TRP A 146 -0.69 -13.92 5.55
C TRP A 146 -0.62 -14.41 4.10
N PRO A 147 -1.03 -15.65 3.76
CA PRO A 147 -0.99 -16.10 2.37
C PRO A 147 -1.82 -15.23 1.40
N ALA A 148 -2.99 -14.73 1.86
CA ALA A 148 -3.81 -13.85 1.04
C ALA A 148 -3.18 -12.47 0.85
N GLY A 149 -2.56 -11.90 1.91
CA GLY A 149 -1.81 -10.65 1.82
C GLY A 149 -0.58 -10.79 0.91
N ALA A 150 0.21 -11.86 1.10
CA ALA A 150 1.38 -12.15 0.27
C ALA A 150 1.01 -12.33 -1.21
N ALA A 151 -0.10 -13.03 -1.49
CA ALA A 151 -0.61 -13.18 -2.84
C ALA A 151 -0.89 -11.83 -3.51
N ALA A 152 -1.58 -10.92 -2.82
CA ALA A 152 -1.89 -9.59 -3.35
C ALA A 152 -0.61 -8.75 -3.54
N GLY A 153 0.25 -8.67 -2.52
CA GLY A 153 1.49 -7.88 -2.56
C GLY A 153 2.44 -8.34 -3.66
N VAL A 154 2.66 -9.66 -3.78
CA VAL A 154 3.52 -10.23 -4.81
C VAL A 154 2.89 -10.08 -6.20
N ALA A 155 1.58 -10.31 -6.35
CA ALA A 155 0.92 -10.17 -7.65
C ALA A 155 1.09 -8.76 -8.24
N VAL A 156 0.89 -7.71 -7.42
CA VAL A 156 1.02 -6.31 -7.87
C VAL A 156 2.45 -5.98 -8.34
N VAL A 157 3.46 -6.51 -7.65
CA VAL A 157 4.86 -6.23 -7.96
C VAL A 157 5.38 -7.09 -9.10
N VAL A 158 5.04 -8.39 -9.11
CA VAL A 158 5.68 -9.38 -9.97
C VAL A 158 4.94 -9.62 -11.28
N LEU A 159 3.58 -9.65 -11.28
CA LEU A 159 2.85 -9.94 -12.53
C LEU A 159 3.16 -8.97 -13.68
N PRO A 160 3.28 -7.64 -13.46
CA PRO A 160 3.71 -6.74 -14.53
C PRO A 160 5.08 -7.09 -15.09
N LEU A 161 6.05 -7.49 -14.24
CA LEU A 161 7.40 -7.86 -14.66
C LEU A 161 7.41 -9.10 -15.55
N VAL A 162 6.63 -10.12 -15.18
CA VAL A 162 6.66 -11.41 -15.88
C VAL A 162 5.75 -11.47 -17.10
N LEU A 163 4.62 -10.77 -17.09
CA LEU A 163 3.62 -10.82 -18.14
C LEU A 163 3.83 -9.76 -19.22
N ARG A 164 4.47 -8.63 -18.90
CA ARG A 164 4.68 -7.51 -19.82
C ARG A 164 6.14 -7.06 -19.92
N PRO A 165 7.08 -8.00 -20.23
CA PRO A 165 8.51 -7.71 -20.20
C PRO A 165 8.94 -6.64 -21.22
N ALA A 166 8.24 -6.50 -22.34
CA ALA A 166 8.54 -5.48 -23.33
C ALA A 166 8.26 -4.05 -22.80
N GLU A 167 7.19 -3.89 -22.02
CA GLU A 167 6.82 -2.61 -21.42
C GLU A 167 7.66 -2.27 -20.18
N VAL A 168 8.13 -3.28 -19.44
CA VAL A 168 8.97 -3.11 -18.24
C VAL A 168 10.43 -2.88 -18.59
N ARG A 169 10.92 -3.42 -19.72
CA ARG A 169 12.31 -3.31 -20.14
C ARG A 169 12.85 -1.87 -20.11
N PRO A 170 12.19 -0.86 -20.71
CA PRO A 170 12.70 0.51 -20.69
C PRO A 170 12.69 1.11 -19.27
N LEU A 171 11.78 0.67 -18.39
CA LEU A 171 11.73 1.11 -16.99
C LEU A 171 12.96 0.63 -16.23
N LEU A 172 13.32 -0.64 -16.38
CA LEU A 172 14.51 -1.22 -15.76
C LEU A 172 15.81 -0.65 -16.34
N ALA A 173 15.89 -0.52 -17.66
CA ALA A 173 17.06 0.04 -18.33
C ALA A 173 17.32 1.52 -17.98
N GLY A 174 16.28 2.26 -17.59
CA GLY A 174 16.41 3.64 -17.12
C GLY A 174 17.09 3.77 -15.75
N LEU A 175 17.18 2.68 -14.98
CA LEU A 175 17.95 2.63 -13.74
C LEU A 175 19.35 2.05 -13.99
N ASP A 176 19.43 0.92 -14.69
CA ASP A 176 20.68 0.28 -15.09
C ASP A 176 20.47 -0.61 -16.34
N PRO A 177 21.32 -0.48 -17.39
CA PRO A 177 21.18 -1.27 -18.63
C PRO A 177 21.28 -2.79 -18.44
N ALA A 178 21.89 -3.29 -17.36
CA ALA A 178 22.02 -4.73 -17.08
C ALA A 178 20.73 -5.34 -16.50
N LEU A 179 19.89 -4.55 -15.83
CA LEU A 179 18.69 -5.02 -15.13
C LEU A 179 17.71 -5.80 -16.02
N PRO A 180 17.41 -5.38 -17.26
CA PRO A 180 16.52 -6.16 -18.13
C PRO A 180 17.04 -7.58 -18.42
N GLY A 181 18.36 -7.72 -18.64
CA GLY A 181 18.99 -9.02 -18.87
C GLY A 181 18.88 -9.97 -17.68
N LEU A 182 19.03 -9.42 -16.48
CA LEU A 182 18.95 -10.18 -15.23
C LEU A 182 17.51 -10.55 -14.87
N LEU A 183 16.62 -9.55 -14.77
CA LEU A 183 15.26 -9.73 -14.21
C LEU A 183 14.25 -10.25 -15.22
N LEU A 184 14.44 -9.99 -16.51
CA LEU A 184 13.53 -10.43 -17.56
C LEU A 184 14.01 -11.65 -18.32
N SER A 185 15.06 -12.35 -17.87
CA SER A 185 15.51 -13.61 -18.45
C SER A 185 14.41 -14.69 -18.31
N GLY A 186 14.36 -15.63 -19.28
CA GLY A 186 13.34 -16.68 -19.31
C GLY A 186 13.24 -17.47 -18.00
N PRO A 187 14.35 -17.99 -17.43
CA PRO A 187 14.34 -18.73 -16.19
C PRO A 187 13.83 -17.92 -14.98
N VAL A 188 14.27 -16.65 -14.84
CA VAL A 188 13.85 -15.78 -13.73
C VAL A 188 12.36 -15.49 -13.83
N ARG A 189 11.85 -15.14 -15.02
CA ARG A 189 10.43 -14.92 -15.25
C ARG A 189 9.60 -16.16 -14.96
N ALA A 190 10.04 -17.33 -15.39
CA ALA A 190 9.35 -18.58 -15.11
C ALA A 190 9.30 -18.86 -13.60
N GLY A 191 10.42 -18.72 -12.89
CA GLY A 191 10.47 -18.88 -11.44
C GLY A 191 9.55 -17.91 -10.69
N LEU A 192 9.57 -16.64 -11.08
CA LEU A 192 8.70 -15.61 -10.49
C LEU A 192 7.21 -15.88 -10.78
N LEU A 193 6.87 -16.36 -11.98
CA LEU A 193 5.50 -16.73 -12.32
C LEU A 193 5.02 -17.92 -11.48
N VAL A 194 5.83 -18.97 -11.34
CA VAL A 194 5.53 -20.14 -10.50
C VAL A 194 5.35 -19.72 -9.04
N LEU A 195 6.25 -18.89 -8.51
CA LEU A 195 6.13 -18.35 -7.14
C LEU A 195 4.82 -17.57 -6.97
N THR A 196 4.51 -16.68 -7.90
CA THR A 196 3.29 -15.87 -7.84
C THR A 196 2.04 -16.74 -7.91
N ALA A 197 2.01 -17.71 -8.82
CA ALA A 197 0.90 -18.66 -8.94
C ALA A 197 0.71 -19.48 -7.66
N ALA A 198 1.79 -19.97 -7.07
CA ALA A 198 1.75 -20.73 -5.81
C ALA A 198 1.19 -19.86 -4.66
N LEU A 199 1.63 -18.60 -4.55
CA LEU A 199 1.12 -17.68 -3.54
C LEU A 199 -0.35 -17.32 -3.78
N VAL A 200 -0.78 -17.11 -5.02
CA VAL A 200 -2.19 -16.85 -5.34
C VAL A 200 -3.05 -18.06 -4.97
N LEU A 201 -2.62 -19.28 -5.30
CA LEU A 201 -3.33 -20.49 -4.90
C LEU A 201 -3.39 -20.66 -3.38
N ALA A 202 -2.30 -20.37 -2.67
CA ALA A 202 -2.27 -20.38 -1.20
C ALA A 202 -3.21 -19.30 -0.63
N GLY A 203 -3.26 -18.13 -1.25
CA GLY A 203 -4.16 -17.03 -0.89
C GLY A 203 -5.63 -17.40 -1.08
N VAL A 204 -5.97 -18.04 -2.19
CA VAL A 204 -7.32 -18.57 -2.47
C VAL A 204 -7.70 -19.62 -1.44
N ALA A 205 -6.81 -20.58 -1.16
CA ALA A 205 -7.04 -21.61 -0.15
C ALA A 205 -7.26 -21.01 1.24
N ALA A 206 -6.45 -20.01 1.62
CA ALA A 206 -6.59 -19.31 2.89
C ALA A 206 -7.86 -18.43 2.99
N ALA A 207 -8.35 -17.89 1.88
CA ALA A 207 -9.60 -17.17 1.83
C ALA A 207 -10.82 -18.09 2.00
N GLY A 208 -10.69 -19.36 1.63
CA GLY A 208 -11.73 -20.37 1.80
C GLY A 208 -13.03 -20.00 1.07
N ARG A 209 -14.12 -19.79 1.84
CA ARG A 209 -15.43 -19.41 1.29
C ARG A 209 -15.74 -17.90 1.42
N ASP A 210 -14.78 -17.08 1.84
CA ASP A 210 -14.97 -15.63 1.91
C ASP A 210 -14.99 -15.02 0.50
N ARG A 211 -16.19 -14.91 -0.08
CA ARG A 211 -16.39 -14.36 -1.43
C ARG A 211 -15.86 -12.95 -1.60
N THR A 212 -15.91 -12.14 -0.55
CA THR A 212 -15.39 -10.76 -0.57
C THR A 212 -13.88 -10.78 -0.78
N ARG A 213 -13.20 -11.62 -0.03
CA ARG A 213 -11.74 -11.75 -0.09
C ARG A 213 -11.27 -12.37 -1.40
N LEU A 214 -11.96 -13.39 -1.87
CA LEU A 214 -11.72 -13.99 -3.19
C LEU A 214 -11.90 -12.97 -4.31
N GLY A 215 -12.98 -12.17 -4.27
CA GLY A 215 -13.24 -11.11 -5.23
C GLY A 215 -12.18 -10.00 -5.19
N GLU A 216 -11.73 -9.59 -4.00
CA GLU A 216 -10.65 -8.62 -3.84
C GLU A 216 -9.32 -9.12 -4.41
N LEU A 217 -8.94 -10.36 -4.09
CA LEU A 217 -7.71 -10.97 -4.63
C LEU A 217 -7.80 -11.12 -6.15
N ALA A 218 -8.93 -11.59 -6.67
CA ALA A 218 -9.14 -11.70 -8.12
C ALA A 218 -9.04 -10.36 -8.82
N LEU A 219 -9.61 -9.29 -8.24
CA LEU A 219 -9.56 -7.94 -8.79
C LEU A 219 -8.12 -7.39 -8.82
N VAL A 220 -7.35 -7.57 -7.75
CA VAL A 220 -5.94 -7.16 -7.68
C VAL A 220 -5.10 -7.90 -8.71
N VAL A 221 -5.25 -9.22 -8.79
CA VAL A 221 -4.55 -10.06 -9.78
C VAL A 221 -4.93 -9.65 -11.21
N ALA A 222 -6.22 -9.41 -11.47
CA ALA A 222 -6.69 -8.99 -12.81
C ALA A 222 -6.10 -7.65 -13.23
N VAL A 223 -6.08 -6.65 -12.34
CA VAL A 223 -5.47 -5.34 -12.63
C VAL A 223 -3.98 -5.49 -12.92
N ALA A 224 -3.25 -6.23 -12.08
CA ALA A 224 -1.81 -6.44 -12.24
C ALA A 224 -1.45 -7.23 -13.53
N ALA A 225 -2.31 -8.15 -13.96
CA ALA A 225 -2.08 -8.99 -15.13
C ALA A 225 -2.54 -8.34 -16.45
N LEU A 226 -3.66 -7.61 -16.44
CA LEU A 226 -4.33 -7.16 -17.65
C LEU A 226 -3.99 -5.72 -18.04
N LEU A 227 -3.65 -4.84 -17.08
CA LEU A 227 -3.31 -3.46 -17.41
C LEU A 227 -1.80 -3.29 -17.70
N PRO A 228 -1.41 -2.27 -18.48
CA PRO A 228 -0.02 -1.86 -18.62
C PRO A 228 0.62 -1.58 -17.27
N PRO A 229 1.93 -1.87 -17.06
CA PRO A 229 2.57 -1.84 -15.74
C PRO A 229 2.38 -0.54 -14.96
N LEU A 230 2.58 0.62 -15.61
CA LEU A 230 2.45 1.93 -14.96
C LEU A 230 0.98 2.25 -14.61
N ALA A 231 0.04 1.85 -15.48
CA ALA A 231 -1.39 2.04 -15.22
C ALA A 231 -1.89 1.11 -14.10
N ALA A 232 -1.45 -0.15 -14.08
CA ALA A 232 -1.75 -1.10 -13.02
C ALA A 232 -1.22 -0.58 -11.67
N PHE A 233 0.03 -0.14 -11.63
CA PHE A 233 0.65 0.45 -10.44
C PHE A 233 -0.11 1.69 -9.98
N ALA A 234 -0.41 2.64 -10.88
CA ALA A 234 -1.09 3.88 -10.55
C ALA A 234 -2.48 3.61 -9.95
N ALA A 235 -3.28 2.75 -10.58
CA ALA A 235 -4.61 2.39 -10.11
C ALA A 235 -4.57 1.71 -8.73
N TRP A 236 -3.67 0.76 -8.57
CA TRP A 236 -3.57 0.00 -7.33
C TRP A 236 -2.96 0.85 -6.20
N PHE A 237 -1.87 1.57 -6.46
CA PHE A 237 -1.20 2.38 -5.45
C PHE A 237 -2.10 3.49 -4.91
N ALA A 238 -2.64 4.35 -5.79
CA ALA A 238 -3.46 5.48 -5.36
C ALA A 238 -4.89 5.06 -4.98
N GLY A 239 -5.52 4.17 -5.78
CA GLY A 239 -6.93 3.83 -5.62
C GLY A 239 -7.22 2.75 -4.60
N TRP A 240 -6.25 1.87 -4.34
CA TRP A 240 -6.43 0.75 -3.42
C TRP A 240 -5.59 0.90 -2.16
N HIS A 241 -4.26 0.86 -2.30
CA HIS A 241 -3.34 0.86 -1.17
C HIS A 241 -3.42 2.16 -0.36
N ALA A 242 -3.25 3.32 -1.01
CA ALA A 242 -3.25 4.60 -0.31
C ALA A 242 -4.60 4.93 0.34
N VAL A 243 -5.72 4.60 -0.31
CA VAL A 243 -7.06 4.80 0.25
C VAL A 243 -7.24 4.02 1.55
N ARG A 244 -6.91 2.72 1.54
CA ARG A 244 -7.04 1.84 2.70
C ARG A 244 -6.06 2.22 3.80
N HIS A 245 -4.81 2.51 3.44
CA HIS A 245 -3.79 2.91 4.41
C HIS A 245 -4.12 4.26 5.06
N THR A 246 -4.60 5.25 4.30
CA THR A 246 -5.08 6.53 4.84
C THR A 246 -6.23 6.32 5.84
N ALA A 247 -7.22 5.51 5.48
CA ALA A 247 -8.32 5.22 6.40
C ALA A 247 -7.83 4.56 7.70
N ARG A 248 -6.85 3.66 7.60
CA ARG A 248 -6.20 3.05 8.76
C ARG A 248 -5.46 4.07 9.62
N LEU A 249 -4.64 4.94 9.01
CA LEU A 249 -3.91 6.00 9.73
C LEU A 249 -4.85 6.99 10.42
N VAL A 250 -5.94 7.37 9.76
CA VAL A 250 -6.98 8.24 10.37
C VAL A 250 -7.60 7.58 11.61
N GLN A 251 -7.77 6.26 11.62
CA GLN A 251 -8.27 5.55 12.80
C GLN A 251 -7.22 5.42 13.91
N LEU A 252 -5.94 5.28 13.56
CA LEU A 252 -4.86 5.12 14.52
C LEU A 252 -4.39 6.45 15.14
N ASP A 253 -4.73 7.59 14.54
CA ASP A 253 -4.36 8.92 15.06
C ASP A 253 -5.10 9.19 16.38
N PRO A 254 -4.39 9.31 17.53
CA PRO A 254 -5.01 9.51 18.84
C PRO A 254 -5.90 10.75 18.92
N ARG A 255 -5.66 11.75 18.08
CA ARG A 255 -6.44 13.00 18.04
C ARG A 255 -7.84 12.83 17.45
N ASN A 256 -8.12 11.68 16.84
CA ASN A 256 -9.36 11.43 16.11
C ASN A 256 -10.41 10.67 16.92
N GLY A 257 -10.06 10.14 18.09
CA GLY A 257 -10.93 9.26 18.89
C GLY A 257 -12.32 9.86 19.13
N ASP A 258 -12.39 11.06 19.71
CA ASP A 258 -13.67 11.73 20.04
C ASP A 258 -14.47 12.08 18.78
N ASP A 259 -13.82 12.52 17.70
CA ASP A 259 -14.49 12.83 16.45
C ASP A 259 -15.11 11.57 15.82
N LEU A 260 -14.36 10.47 15.80
CA LEU A 260 -14.84 9.20 15.27
C LEU A 260 -15.93 8.60 16.14
N ALA A 261 -15.81 8.66 17.48
CA ALA A 261 -16.87 8.25 18.40
C ALA A 261 -18.16 9.06 18.20
N ALA A 262 -18.03 10.37 17.95
CA ALA A 262 -19.15 11.25 17.68
C ALA A 262 -19.72 11.16 16.23
N GLY A 263 -19.22 10.25 15.42
CA GLY A 263 -19.69 10.07 14.05
C GLY A 263 -19.14 11.05 13.02
N ARG A 264 -18.12 11.85 13.36
CA ARG A 264 -17.54 12.86 12.47
C ARG A 264 -16.35 12.30 11.71
N VAL A 265 -16.41 12.22 10.37
CA VAL A 265 -15.32 11.74 9.50
C VAL A 265 -14.57 12.90 8.84
N ALA A 266 -15.25 13.99 8.51
CA ALA A 266 -14.65 15.11 7.77
C ALA A 266 -13.52 15.81 8.54
N ARG A 267 -13.65 15.99 9.87
CA ARG A 267 -12.61 16.59 10.71
C ARG A 267 -11.33 15.75 10.77
N PRO A 268 -11.38 14.44 11.07
CA PRO A 268 -10.26 13.52 10.96
C PRO A 268 -9.55 13.55 9.60
N LEU A 269 -10.29 13.46 8.50
CA LEU A 269 -9.73 13.56 7.15
C LEU A 269 -9.09 14.91 6.87
N GLY A 270 -9.72 16.01 7.28
CA GLY A 270 -9.14 17.36 7.16
C GLY A 270 -7.87 17.54 8.00
N ARG A 271 -7.79 16.91 9.18
CA ARG A 271 -6.59 16.88 10.03
C ARG A 271 -5.45 16.11 9.34
N PHE A 272 -5.77 14.94 8.82
CA PHE A 272 -4.83 14.14 8.03
C PHE A 272 -4.29 14.94 6.84
N ALA A 273 -5.16 15.52 6.02
CA ALA A 273 -4.77 16.28 4.83
C ALA A 273 -3.83 17.45 5.18
N ARG A 274 -4.13 18.21 6.24
CA ARG A 274 -3.26 19.30 6.71
C ARG A 274 -1.91 18.80 7.22
N SER A 275 -1.89 17.69 7.95
CA SER A 275 -0.65 17.08 8.47
C SER A 275 0.22 16.52 7.34
N ALA A 276 -0.38 16.01 6.27
CA ALA A 276 0.31 15.44 5.12
C ALA A 276 0.79 16.48 4.11
N ALA A 277 0.19 17.66 4.06
CA ALA A 277 0.40 18.65 2.97
C ALA A 277 1.88 19.01 2.76
N LEU A 278 2.56 19.52 3.80
CA LEU A 278 3.96 19.95 3.68
C LEU A 278 4.90 18.78 3.34
N PRO A 279 4.88 17.63 4.07
CA PRO A 279 5.75 16.51 3.71
C PRO A 279 5.47 15.94 2.31
N THR A 280 4.21 15.90 1.86
CA THR A 280 3.88 15.52 0.48
C THR A 280 4.49 16.47 -0.53
N SER A 281 4.39 17.78 -0.30
CA SER A 281 5.00 18.78 -1.19
C SER A 281 6.52 18.62 -1.27
N VAL A 282 7.18 18.39 -0.14
CA VAL A 282 8.63 18.12 -0.10
C VAL A 282 8.99 16.85 -0.89
N ALA A 283 8.22 15.77 -0.72
CA ALA A 283 8.43 14.52 -1.44
C ALA A 283 8.24 14.70 -2.96
N LEU A 284 7.24 15.46 -3.39
CA LEU A 284 6.98 15.76 -4.81
C LEU A 284 8.12 16.60 -5.41
N VAL A 285 8.59 17.63 -4.70
CA VAL A 285 9.73 18.44 -5.14
C VAL A 285 11.01 17.60 -5.22
N GLY A 286 11.29 16.76 -4.22
CA GLY A 286 12.42 15.84 -4.24
C GLY A 286 12.35 14.84 -5.40
N THR A 287 11.14 14.30 -5.68
CA THR A 287 10.92 13.44 -6.84
C THR A 287 11.17 14.18 -8.15
N ALA A 288 10.67 15.41 -8.29
CA ALA A 288 10.93 16.23 -9.48
C ALA A 288 12.42 16.50 -9.65
N ALA A 289 13.15 16.80 -8.58
CA ALA A 289 14.61 16.99 -8.64
C ALA A 289 15.34 15.71 -9.08
N LEU A 290 14.97 14.54 -8.57
CA LEU A 290 15.54 13.26 -9.03
C LEU A 290 15.23 13.02 -10.51
N VAL A 291 14.02 13.30 -10.97
CA VAL A 291 13.61 13.16 -12.38
C VAL A 291 14.43 14.09 -13.28
N THR A 292 14.71 15.32 -12.87
CA THR A 292 15.53 16.25 -13.68
C THR A 292 16.98 15.80 -13.82
N VAL A 293 17.53 15.14 -12.80
CA VAL A 293 18.93 14.70 -12.78
C VAL A 293 19.11 13.34 -13.47
N THR A 294 18.19 12.39 -13.25
CA THR A 294 18.37 10.99 -13.67
C THR A 294 17.38 10.54 -14.76
N GLY A 295 16.60 11.47 -15.29
CA GLY A 295 15.51 11.16 -16.22
C GLY A 295 14.25 10.64 -15.52
N VAL A 296 13.14 10.59 -16.27
CA VAL A 296 11.82 10.26 -15.72
C VAL A 296 11.81 8.90 -15.02
N THR A 297 12.30 7.87 -15.69
CA THR A 297 12.23 6.50 -15.17
C THR A 297 13.15 6.28 -13.98
N GLY A 298 14.44 6.68 -14.11
CA GLY A 298 15.41 6.57 -13.02
C GLY A 298 14.95 7.36 -11.79
N GLY A 299 14.53 8.61 -11.99
CA GLY A 299 14.07 9.48 -10.91
C GLY A 299 12.86 8.95 -10.17
N LEU A 300 11.88 8.40 -10.87
CA LEU A 300 10.70 7.78 -10.23
C LEU A 300 11.07 6.53 -9.42
N LEU A 301 11.93 5.66 -9.94
CA LEU A 301 12.38 4.46 -9.21
C LEU A 301 13.20 4.83 -7.98
N LEU A 302 14.10 5.81 -8.10
CA LEU A 302 14.89 6.33 -6.97
C LEU A 302 13.99 6.98 -5.90
N ALA A 303 12.98 7.76 -6.31
CA ALA A 303 12.03 8.36 -5.39
C ALA A 303 11.19 7.29 -4.67
N LEU A 304 10.73 6.26 -5.38
CA LEU A 304 10.02 5.14 -4.77
C LEU A 304 10.90 4.44 -3.71
N LEU A 305 12.16 4.15 -4.03
CA LEU A 305 13.08 3.53 -3.08
C LEU A 305 13.33 4.44 -1.86
N ALA A 306 13.62 5.71 -2.10
CA ALA A 306 13.89 6.70 -1.06
C ALA A 306 12.73 6.84 -0.06
N LEU A 307 11.50 6.77 -0.54
CA LEU A 307 10.31 6.91 0.31
C LEU A 307 9.87 5.58 0.92
N THR A 308 9.99 4.46 0.18
CA THR A 308 9.55 3.15 0.66
C THR A 308 10.39 2.65 1.83
N VAL A 309 11.71 2.81 1.81
CA VAL A 309 12.60 2.29 2.86
C VAL A 309 12.26 2.84 4.24
N PRO A 310 12.23 4.16 4.49
CA PRO A 310 11.84 4.68 5.81
C PRO A 310 10.36 4.46 6.13
N HIS A 311 9.46 4.54 5.14
CA HIS A 311 8.03 4.30 5.33
C HIS A 311 7.74 2.89 5.86
N THR A 312 8.34 1.86 5.27
CA THR A 312 8.15 0.48 5.73
C THR A 312 8.60 0.28 7.18
N ALA A 313 9.66 0.96 7.62
CA ALA A 313 10.11 0.92 9.01
C ALA A 313 9.07 1.53 9.98
N VAL A 314 8.45 2.65 9.60
CA VAL A 314 7.38 3.28 10.39
C VAL A 314 6.16 2.38 10.48
N VAL A 315 5.72 1.80 9.35
CA VAL A 315 4.55 0.90 9.31
C VAL A 315 4.81 -0.36 10.14
N ALA A 316 5.99 -0.99 10.01
CA ALA A 316 6.36 -2.16 10.80
C ALA A 316 6.33 -1.86 12.32
N ARG A 317 6.77 -0.67 12.74
CA ARG A 317 6.67 -0.23 14.13
C ARG A 317 5.21 -0.07 14.56
N LEU A 318 4.37 0.59 13.77
CA LEU A 318 2.93 0.72 14.06
C LEU A 318 2.26 -0.65 14.23
N ASP A 319 2.59 -1.59 13.36
CA ASP A 319 2.01 -2.94 13.38
C ASP A 319 2.48 -3.76 14.57
N SER A 320 3.74 -3.66 14.95
CA SER A 320 4.28 -4.33 16.14
C SER A 320 3.63 -3.79 17.42
N SER A 321 3.47 -2.47 17.52
CA SER A 321 2.81 -1.83 18.66
C SER A 321 1.34 -2.22 18.79
N ALA A 322 0.63 -2.30 17.68
CA ALA A 322 -0.78 -2.73 17.66
C ALA A 322 -0.97 -4.20 18.07
N ARG A 323 0.05 -5.05 17.86
CA ARG A 323 0.02 -6.47 18.29
C ARG A 323 0.24 -6.65 19.78
N LEU A 324 1.01 -5.76 20.42
CA LEU A 324 1.36 -5.85 21.85
C LEU A 324 0.22 -5.36 22.75
N GLY A 325 -0.84 -4.77 22.22
CA GLY A 325 -1.92 -4.15 22.98
C GLY A 325 -1.47 -2.85 23.69
N PRO A 326 -2.40 -2.08 24.26
CA PRO A 326 -2.02 -0.97 25.13
C PRO A 326 -1.22 -1.57 26.32
N ALA A 327 0.03 -1.15 26.47
CA ALA A 327 0.85 -1.49 27.64
C ALA A 327 -0.01 -1.22 28.88
N ALA A 328 -0.20 -2.22 29.72
CA ALA A 328 -0.94 -2.05 30.96
C ALA A 328 -0.33 -0.84 31.69
N ALA A 329 -1.13 0.22 31.82
CA ALA A 329 -0.70 1.40 32.54
C ALA A 329 -0.16 0.93 33.92
N PRO A 330 1.00 1.44 34.38
CA PRO A 330 1.49 1.06 35.69
C PRO A 330 0.39 1.39 36.69
N ARG A 331 -0.11 0.36 37.40
CA ARG A 331 -1.03 0.56 38.50
C ARG A 331 -0.29 1.40 39.54
N THR A 332 -0.60 2.69 39.59
CA THR A 332 -0.21 3.53 40.71
C THR A 332 -0.81 2.92 41.97
N ARG A 333 0.06 2.42 42.84
CA ARG A 333 -0.30 2.04 44.20
C ARG A 333 -0.53 3.29 45.04
#